data_efa0b5e5c66aaf3411c335a80522253d
#
_entry.id   efa0b5e5c66aaf3411c335a80522253d
#
_cell.length_a   1.000
_cell.length_b   1.000
_cell.length_c   1.000
_cell.angle_alpha   90.00
_cell.angle_beta   90.00
_cell.angle_gamma   90.00
#
_symmetry.space_group_name_H-M   'P 1'
#
loop_
_entity.id
_entity.type
_entity.pdbx_description
1 polymer ?
#
loop_
_entity_poly.entity_id
_entity_poly.type
_entity_poly.pdbx_seq_one_letter_code
_entity_poly.pdbx_strand_id
1 'polypeptide(L)'
;MDNLFFCLNAKGPIFLMMILGLFFRHIGWMDEEFASKMNKFVFKVPLPLVLFGDLATVDFSEVWNVKFVIFCFIVTLICIIISAGISCLWKDKSIRGEFIQASYRSSAALLGIAFIQNIYGNAGMAPVMIIGSVPLYNIMAVVVLSFFKPGQSKIDKEVLKKTLKGIITNPIIIGIVVGLLWSACRLPFSGIPAKTVISIGNMATPMGLMAMGATFDIHKASAKAKPSIVAAVMKLVGFAAVFLPIAVGLGFKNEEIVAILVMLGSATTVSSYVMAKNMGHEGVLTASTVMLTTMFSAFTLTGWLYILKTLGIV
;
A
#
# COMPACT_ATOMS: atom_id res chain seq x y z
N MET A 1 0.08 -25.07 -8.64
CA MET A 1 -1.13 -24.92 -7.80
C MET A 1 -0.80 -24.34 -6.43
N ASP A 2 0.36 -24.65 -5.87
CA ASP A 2 0.77 -24.22 -4.52
C ASP A 2 0.80 -22.71 -4.31
N ASN A 3 1.29 -21.95 -5.30
CA ASN A 3 1.32 -20.48 -5.22
C ASN A 3 -0.10 -19.85 -5.20
N LEU A 4 -1.08 -20.45 -5.88
CA LEU A 4 -2.47 -19.96 -5.84
C LEU A 4 -3.10 -20.23 -4.48
N PHE A 5 -2.93 -21.45 -3.95
CA PHE A 5 -3.39 -21.80 -2.60
C PHE A 5 -2.73 -20.93 -1.54
N PHE A 6 -1.43 -20.69 -1.64
CA PHE A 6 -0.73 -19.75 -0.76
C PHE A 6 -1.34 -18.34 -0.80
N CYS A 7 -1.54 -17.80 -2.01
CA CYS A 7 -2.15 -16.47 -2.17
C CYS A 7 -3.57 -16.41 -1.62
N LEU A 8 -4.39 -17.46 -1.79
CA LEU A 8 -5.75 -17.52 -1.27
C LEU A 8 -5.75 -17.61 0.26
N ASN A 9 -4.88 -18.44 0.85
CA ASN A 9 -4.73 -18.53 2.30
C ASN A 9 -4.24 -17.21 2.93
N ALA A 10 -3.32 -16.52 2.29
CA ALA A 10 -2.82 -15.23 2.77
C ALA A 10 -3.89 -14.12 2.70
N LYS A 11 -4.89 -14.23 1.80
CA LYS A 11 -5.89 -13.20 1.56
C LYS A 11 -7.28 -13.50 2.13
N GLY A 12 -7.59 -14.77 2.37
CA GLY A 12 -8.83 -15.17 3.02
C GLY A 12 -9.10 -14.41 4.33
N PRO A 13 -8.15 -14.33 5.26
CA PRO A 13 -8.31 -13.56 6.49
C PRO A 13 -8.63 -12.08 6.28
N ILE A 14 -8.09 -11.45 5.22
CA ILE A 14 -8.37 -10.04 4.88
C ILE A 14 -9.85 -9.84 4.57
N PHE A 15 -10.43 -10.70 3.73
CA PHE A 15 -11.87 -10.66 3.43
C PHE A 15 -12.73 -10.95 4.65
N LEU A 16 -12.36 -11.95 5.43
CA LEU A 16 -13.11 -12.32 6.63
C LEU A 16 -13.14 -11.18 7.64
N MET A 17 -12.04 -10.47 7.85
CA MET A 17 -12.00 -9.30 8.73
C MET A 17 -12.92 -8.17 8.25
N MET A 18 -13.04 -7.95 6.94
CA MET A 18 -13.97 -6.97 6.38
C MET A 18 -15.42 -7.41 6.58
N ILE A 19 -15.72 -8.68 6.32
CA ILE A 19 -17.06 -9.27 6.55
C ILE A 19 -17.41 -9.19 8.03
N LEU A 20 -16.48 -9.47 8.93
CA LEU A 20 -16.68 -9.30 10.37
C LEU A 20 -16.98 -7.86 10.76
N GLY A 21 -16.30 -6.88 10.16
CA GLY A 21 -16.61 -5.46 10.36
C GLY A 21 -18.04 -5.11 9.96
N LEU A 22 -18.49 -5.58 8.78
CA LEU A 22 -19.86 -5.42 8.30
C LEU A 22 -20.86 -6.13 9.21
N PHE A 23 -20.56 -7.35 9.66
CA PHE A 23 -21.38 -8.12 10.59
C PHE A 23 -21.50 -7.42 11.95
N PHE A 24 -20.42 -6.92 12.53
CA PHE A 24 -20.45 -6.18 13.80
C PHE A 24 -21.24 -4.88 13.68
N ARG A 25 -21.23 -4.23 12.54
CA ARG A 25 -22.13 -3.10 12.26
C ARG A 25 -23.60 -3.55 12.26
N HIS A 26 -23.91 -4.66 11.61
CA HIS A 26 -25.28 -5.16 11.50
C HIS A 26 -25.89 -5.53 12.86
N ILE A 27 -25.10 -6.14 13.75
CA ILE A 27 -25.54 -6.49 15.12
C ILE A 27 -25.44 -5.33 16.13
N GLY A 28 -24.99 -4.13 15.69
CA GLY A 28 -24.92 -2.94 16.52
C GLY A 28 -23.70 -2.84 17.47
N TRP A 29 -22.74 -3.75 17.37
CA TRP A 29 -21.50 -3.71 18.16
C TRP A 29 -20.51 -2.66 17.67
N MET A 30 -20.57 -2.32 16.39
CA MET A 30 -19.68 -1.35 15.75
C MET A 30 -20.50 -0.35 14.94
N ASP A 31 -20.81 0.80 15.55
CA ASP A 31 -21.43 1.91 14.85
C ASP A 31 -20.43 2.70 14.00
N GLU A 32 -20.91 3.68 13.24
CA GLU A 32 -20.07 4.50 12.37
C GLU A 32 -19.11 5.39 13.17
N GLU A 33 -19.51 5.82 14.37
CA GLU A 33 -18.66 6.63 15.25
C GLU A 33 -17.50 5.82 15.80
N PHE A 34 -17.77 4.60 16.27
CA PHE A 34 -16.74 3.68 16.74
C PHE A 34 -15.75 3.31 15.63
N ALA A 35 -16.24 2.95 14.44
CA ALA A 35 -15.42 2.64 13.29
C ALA A 35 -14.53 3.83 12.88
N SER A 36 -15.06 5.06 12.95
CA SER A 36 -14.31 6.29 12.69
C SER A 36 -13.22 6.53 13.74
N LYS A 37 -13.53 6.35 15.03
CA LYS A 37 -12.57 6.47 16.13
C LYS A 37 -11.45 5.42 15.99
N MET A 38 -11.81 4.19 15.70
CA MET A 38 -10.87 3.09 15.45
C MET A 38 -9.95 3.39 14.27
N ASN A 39 -10.49 3.86 13.15
CA ASN A 39 -9.72 4.26 11.99
C ASN A 39 -8.76 5.41 12.31
N LYS A 40 -9.19 6.39 13.10
CA LYS A 40 -8.36 7.50 13.58
C LYS A 40 -7.22 7.04 14.51
N PHE A 41 -7.49 6.06 15.37
CA PHE A 41 -6.47 5.45 16.22
C PHE A 41 -5.43 4.70 15.38
N VAL A 42 -5.88 3.89 14.42
CA VAL A 42 -5.00 3.16 13.48
C VAL A 42 -4.08 4.12 12.73
N PHE A 43 -4.62 5.23 12.24
CA PHE A 43 -3.83 6.24 11.53
C PHE A 43 -2.76 6.90 12.40
N LYS A 44 -3.07 7.15 13.69
CA LYS A 44 -2.19 7.92 14.60
C LYS A 44 -1.15 7.07 15.31
N VAL A 45 -1.41 5.77 15.52
CA VAL A 45 -0.56 4.91 16.38
C VAL A 45 -0.08 3.67 15.63
N PRO A 46 -0.91 2.66 15.29
CA PRO A 46 -0.41 1.43 14.66
C PRO A 46 0.31 1.66 13.32
N LEU A 47 -0.23 2.48 12.42
CA LEU A 47 0.40 2.71 11.11
C LEU A 47 1.78 3.36 11.17
N PRO A 48 2.00 4.45 11.94
CA PRO A 48 3.34 4.99 12.12
C PRO A 48 4.33 3.98 12.71
N LEU A 49 3.88 3.13 13.65
CA LEU A 49 4.72 2.11 14.27
C LEU A 49 5.06 0.95 13.32
N VAL A 50 4.14 0.56 12.43
CA VAL A 50 4.47 -0.39 11.33
C VAL A 50 5.59 0.18 10.48
N LEU A 51 5.44 1.42 9.99
CA LEU A 51 6.42 2.04 9.11
C LEU A 51 7.76 2.29 9.80
N PHE A 52 7.72 2.68 11.07
CA PHE A 52 8.92 2.75 11.90
C PHE A 52 9.60 1.39 11.98
N GLY A 53 8.87 0.33 12.36
CA GLY A 53 9.42 -1.02 12.51
C GLY A 53 9.99 -1.58 11.22
N ASP A 54 9.26 -1.43 10.11
CA ASP A 54 9.69 -1.88 8.77
C ASP A 54 11.01 -1.22 8.34
N LEU A 55 11.22 0.07 8.70
CA LEU A 55 12.40 0.83 8.30
C LEU A 55 13.53 0.75 9.33
N ALA A 56 13.22 0.64 10.62
CA ALA A 56 14.23 0.54 11.68
C ALA A 56 15.01 -0.79 11.64
N THR A 57 14.42 -1.83 11.05
CA THR A 57 15.06 -3.15 10.90
C THR A 57 15.88 -3.30 9.63
N VAL A 58 15.85 -2.30 8.73
CA VAL A 58 16.60 -2.35 7.48
C VAL A 58 18.08 -2.12 7.74
N ASP A 59 18.93 -3.07 7.33
CA ASP A 59 20.37 -2.85 7.30
C ASP A 59 20.79 -2.32 5.92
N PHE A 60 21.04 -1.02 5.86
CA PHE A 60 21.50 -0.36 4.63
C PHE A 60 22.92 -0.82 4.21
N SER A 61 23.71 -1.46 5.07
CA SER A 61 25.06 -1.90 4.74
C SER A 61 25.10 -3.24 4.01
N GLU A 62 24.11 -4.10 4.24
CA GLU A 62 24.01 -5.42 3.60
C GLU A 62 23.28 -5.41 2.26
N VAL A 63 22.60 -4.29 1.94
CA VAL A 63 21.61 -4.23 0.86
C VAL A 63 22.07 -3.36 -0.31
N TRP A 64 23.35 -3.51 -0.75
CA TRP A 64 23.87 -2.70 -1.83
C TRP A 64 23.60 -3.22 -3.25
N ASN A 65 22.33 -3.36 -3.64
CA ASN A 65 21.99 -3.33 -5.06
C ASN A 65 21.39 -1.96 -5.43
N VAL A 66 22.27 -0.95 -5.51
CA VAL A 66 21.90 0.45 -5.83
C VAL A 66 21.07 0.54 -7.11
N LYS A 67 21.46 -0.24 -8.15
CA LYS A 67 20.73 -0.31 -9.42
C LYS A 67 19.28 -0.72 -9.21
N PHE A 68 19.04 -1.72 -8.38
CA PHE A 68 17.72 -2.25 -8.09
C PHE A 68 16.89 -1.25 -7.27
N VAL A 69 17.47 -0.63 -6.23
CA VAL A 69 16.81 0.41 -5.41
C VAL A 69 16.40 1.59 -6.28
N ILE A 70 17.30 2.10 -7.12
CA ILE A 70 17.03 3.22 -8.03
C ILE A 70 15.90 2.84 -9.02
N PHE A 71 15.94 1.62 -9.57
CA PHE A 71 14.88 1.13 -10.45
C PHE A 71 13.51 1.12 -9.73
N CYS A 72 13.42 0.52 -8.54
CA CYS A 72 12.19 0.50 -7.75
C CYS A 72 11.67 1.90 -7.44
N PHE A 73 12.57 2.83 -7.09
CA PHE A 73 12.22 4.22 -6.81
C PHE A 73 11.68 4.94 -8.06
N ILE A 74 12.41 4.88 -9.18
CA ILE A 74 12.03 5.55 -10.44
C ILE A 74 10.71 4.98 -10.97
N VAL A 75 10.57 3.66 -11.02
CA VAL A 75 9.34 3.02 -11.50
C VAL A 75 8.16 3.38 -10.61
N THR A 76 8.34 3.41 -9.30
CA THR A 76 7.30 3.87 -8.37
C THR A 76 6.88 5.31 -8.68
N LEU A 77 7.84 6.21 -8.88
CA LEU A 77 7.57 7.61 -9.22
C LEU A 77 6.81 7.74 -10.55
N ILE A 78 7.21 6.98 -11.56
CA ILE A 78 6.52 6.95 -12.87
C ILE A 78 5.09 6.42 -12.71
N CYS A 79 4.86 5.36 -11.91
CA CYS A 79 3.52 4.85 -11.63
C CYS A 79 2.63 5.93 -10.97
N ILE A 80 3.18 6.73 -10.06
CA ILE A 80 2.48 7.85 -9.43
C ILE A 80 2.11 8.91 -10.48
N ILE A 81 3.04 9.29 -11.33
CA ILE A 81 2.83 10.29 -12.41
C ILE A 81 1.77 9.80 -13.39
N ILE A 82 1.83 8.54 -13.84
CA ILE A 82 0.83 7.95 -14.72
C ILE A 82 -0.55 7.94 -14.04
N SER A 83 -0.62 7.53 -12.77
CA SER A 83 -1.87 7.53 -12.00
C SER A 83 -2.45 8.94 -11.87
N ALA A 84 -1.60 9.95 -11.65
CA ALA A 84 -2.00 11.34 -11.58
C ALA A 84 -2.53 11.84 -12.95
N GLY A 85 -1.85 11.51 -14.05
CA GLY A 85 -2.29 11.83 -15.41
C GLY A 85 -3.66 11.22 -15.73
N ILE A 86 -3.84 9.92 -15.46
CA ILE A 86 -5.11 9.23 -15.69
C ILE A 86 -6.22 9.78 -14.78
N SER A 87 -5.89 10.21 -13.55
CA SER A 87 -6.86 10.84 -12.65
C SER A 87 -7.52 12.09 -13.23
N CYS A 88 -6.86 12.78 -14.16
CA CYS A 88 -7.39 13.96 -14.83
C CYS A 88 -8.57 13.65 -15.77
N LEU A 89 -8.74 12.41 -16.20
CA LEU A 89 -9.86 11.95 -17.01
C LEU A 89 -11.18 11.92 -16.22
N TRP A 90 -11.11 11.88 -14.90
CA TRP A 90 -12.31 11.87 -14.05
C TRP A 90 -12.87 13.26 -13.88
N LYS A 91 -14.16 13.44 -14.20
CA LYS A 91 -14.90 14.69 -14.02
C LYS A 91 -15.01 15.06 -12.54
N ASP A 92 -15.25 14.08 -11.69
CA ASP A 92 -15.29 14.24 -10.23
C ASP A 92 -13.87 14.41 -9.69
N LYS A 93 -13.50 15.65 -9.36
CA LYS A 93 -12.20 15.98 -8.82
C LYS A 93 -11.99 15.44 -7.38
N SER A 94 -13.07 15.17 -6.65
CA SER A 94 -13.02 14.75 -5.25
C SER A 94 -12.37 13.37 -5.08
N ILE A 95 -12.47 12.50 -6.11
CA ILE A 95 -11.93 11.14 -6.08
C ILE A 95 -10.47 11.05 -6.52
N ARG A 96 -9.89 12.12 -7.07
CA ARG A 96 -8.54 12.07 -7.69
C ARG A 96 -7.47 11.61 -6.72
N GLY A 97 -7.45 12.17 -5.51
CA GLY A 97 -6.48 11.77 -4.48
C GLY A 97 -6.56 10.29 -4.12
N GLU A 98 -7.78 9.78 -3.94
CA GLU A 98 -8.02 8.36 -3.69
C GLU A 98 -7.61 7.48 -4.87
N PHE A 99 -8.00 7.88 -6.10
CA PHE A 99 -7.67 7.15 -7.32
C PHE A 99 -6.16 7.03 -7.50
N ILE A 100 -5.43 8.14 -7.38
CA ILE A 100 -3.97 8.15 -7.56
C ILE A 100 -3.33 7.16 -6.58
N GLN A 101 -3.56 7.34 -5.27
CA GLN A 101 -2.89 6.49 -4.28
C GLN A 101 -3.32 5.02 -4.37
N ALA A 102 -4.58 4.73 -4.66
CA ALA A 102 -5.08 3.36 -4.76
C ALA A 102 -4.50 2.62 -5.96
N SER A 103 -4.18 3.34 -7.05
CA SER A 103 -3.63 2.75 -8.27
C SER A 103 -2.18 2.32 -8.14
N TYR A 104 -1.32 3.05 -7.39
CA TYR A 104 0.11 2.72 -7.34
C TYR A 104 0.54 1.98 -6.07
N ARG A 105 -0.15 2.16 -4.95
CA ARG A 105 0.29 1.59 -3.66
C ARG A 105 0.13 0.09 -3.59
N SER A 106 1.17 -0.58 -3.13
CA SER A 106 1.23 -2.03 -2.95
C SER A 106 1.31 -2.42 -1.49
N SER A 107 0.76 -3.57 -1.14
CA SER A 107 1.04 -4.28 0.11
C SER A 107 2.37 -5.05 0.01
N ALA A 108 3.44 -4.31 -0.35
CA ALA A 108 4.72 -4.90 -0.71
C ALA A 108 5.46 -5.51 0.49
N ALA A 109 5.39 -4.87 1.67
CA ALA A 109 6.09 -5.34 2.85
C ALA A 109 5.49 -6.67 3.38
N LEU A 110 4.17 -6.72 3.60
CA LEU A 110 3.53 -7.90 4.18
C LEU A 110 3.41 -9.07 3.19
N LEU A 111 2.82 -8.81 2.02
CA LEU A 111 2.57 -9.86 1.03
C LEU A 111 3.82 -10.16 0.20
N GLY A 112 4.70 -9.16 0.01
CA GLY A 112 5.90 -9.32 -0.79
C GLY A 112 6.89 -10.28 -0.18
N ILE A 113 7.25 -10.06 1.07
CA ILE A 113 8.17 -10.94 1.79
C ILE A 113 7.62 -12.37 1.82
N ALA A 114 6.35 -12.53 2.24
CA ALA A 114 5.73 -13.86 2.33
C ALA A 114 5.66 -14.57 0.97
N PHE A 115 5.38 -13.85 -0.11
CA PHE A 115 5.31 -14.43 -1.46
C PHE A 115 6.69 -14.87 -1.96
N ILE A 116 7.72 -14.04 -1.76
CA ILE A 116 9.11 -14.36 -2.13
C ILE A 116 9.62 -15.53 -1.30
N GLN A 117 9.36 -15.54 0.02
CA GLN A 117 9.72 -16.65 0.90
C GLN A 117 9.06 -17.96 0.50
N ASN A 118 7.81 -17.92 0.03
CA ASN A 118 7.11 -19.13 -0.44
C ASN A 118 7.74 -19.71 -1.72
N ILE A 119 8.36 -18.87 -2.56
CA ILE A 119 8.97 -19.32 -3.83
C ILE A 119 10.42 -19.75 -3.64
N TYR A 120 11.20 -18.99 -2.86
CA TYR A 120 12.65 -19.15 -2.75
C TYR A 120 13.13 -19.68 -1.38
N GLY A 121 12.25 -19.80 -0.39
CA GLY A 121 12.60 -20.23 0.97
C GLY A 121 13.27 -19.14 1.83
N ASN A 122 13.52 -17.95 1.29
CA ASN A 122 14.12 -16.82 1.99
C ASN A 122 13.47 -15.49 1.56
N ALA A 123 13.80 -14.39 2.25
CA ALA A 123 13.24 -13.07 1.93
C ALA A 123 13.79 -12.46 0.62
N GLY A 124 14.87 -12.99 0.08
CA GLY A 124 15.48 -12.58 -1.19
C GLY A 124 15.66 -11.07 -1.33
N MET A 125 15.22 -10.54 -2.47
CA MET A 125 15.29 -9.11 -2.78
C MET A 125 14.14 -8.27 -2.19
N ALA A 126 13.26 -8.85 -1.35
CA ALA A 126 12.14 -8.10 -0.76
C ALA A 126 12.58 -6.91 0.11
N PRO A 127 13.58 -7.02 1.01
CA PRO A 127 14.03 -5.88 1.82
C PRO A 127 14.53 -4.73 0.95
N VAL A 128 15.28 -5.03 -0.12
CA VAL A 128 15.81 -4.02 -1.07
C VAL A 128 14.70 -3.31 -1.81
N MET A 129 13.70 -4.05 -2.28
CA MET A 129 12.49 -3.51 -2.92
C MET A 129 11.71 -2.59 -1.95
N ILE A 130 11.60 -2.97 -0.68
CA ILE A 130 10.93 -2.18 0.35
C ILE A 130 11.62 -0.83 0.52
N ILE A 131 12.95 -0.79 0.60
CA ILE A 131 13.73 0.45 0.70
C ILE A 131 13.45 1.36 -0.50
N GLY A 132 13.47 0.82 -1.70
CA GLY A 132 13.28 1.59 -2.94
C GLY A 132 11.84 2.11 -3.14
N SER A 133 10.84 1.47 -2.55
CA SER A 133 9.44 1.76 -2.88
C SER A 133 8.59 2.22 -1.70
N VAL A 134 8.67 1.59 -0.52
CA VAL A 134 7.70 1.79 0.56
C VAL A 134 7.76 3.19 1.19
N PRO A 135 8.94 3.79 1.46
CA PRO A 135 8.99 5.18 1.92
C PRO A 135 8.33 6.12 0.93
N LEU A 136 8.63 5.96 -0.37
CA LEU A 136 8.05 6.78 -1.43
C LEU A 136 6.52 6.58 -1.53
N TYR A 137 6.02 5.35 -1.42
CA TYR A 137 4.58 5.08 -1.40
C TYR A 137 3.85 5.90 -0.34
N ASN A 138 4.39 5.93 0.87
CA ASN A 138 3.72 6.55 2.00
C ASN A 138 3.87 8.08 1.99
N ILE A 139 5.05 8.60 1.67
CA ILE A 139 5.29 10.04 1.53
C ILE A 139 4.38 10.61 0.44
N MET A 140 4.37 9.99 -0.73
CA MET A 140 3.56 10.45 -1.86
C MET A 140 2.06 10.28 -1.62
N ALA A 141 1.63 9.29 -0.85
CA ALA A 141 0.22 9.18 -0.46
C ALA A 141 -0.19 10.38 0.41
N VAL A 142 0.63 10.78 1.40
CA VAL A 142 0.35 11.97 2.21
C VAL A 142 0.33 13.23 1.33
N VAL A 143 1.29 13.38 0.43
CA VAL A 143 1.36 14.52 -0.50
C VAL A 143 0.10 14.56 -1.39
N VAL A 144 -0.21 13.47 -2.09
CA VAL A 144 -1.34 13.38 -3.01
C VAL A 144 -2.66 13.64 -2.29
N LEU A 145 -2.92 12.99 -1.15
CA LEU A 145 -4.16 13.19 -0.38
C LEU A 145 -4.27 14.61 0.19
N SER A 146 -3.15 15.25 0.49
CA SER A 146 -3.15 16.64 0.96
C SER A 146 -3.47 17.63 -0.15
N PHE A 147 -2.90 17.44 -1.34
CA PHE A 147 -3.09 18.36 -2.47
C PHE A 147 -4.43 18.15 -3.21
N PHE A 148 -4.95 16.92 -3.24
CA PHE A 148 -6.22 16.60 -3.90
C PHE A 148 -7.38 16.47 -2.91
N LYS A 149 -7.32 17.19 -1.79
CA LYS A 149 -8.38 17.16 -0.78
C LYS A 149 -9.70 17.68 -1.36
N PRO A 150 -10.84 16.99 -1.16
CA PRO A 150 -12.16 17.45 -1.61
C PRO A 150 -12.49 18.84 -1.09
N GLY A 151 -13.11 19.68 -1.94
CA GLY A 151 -13.49 21.06 -1.58
C GLY A 151 -12.37 22.09 -1.68
N GLN A 152 -11.15 21.69 -2.01
CA GLN A 152 -10.02 22.62 -2.20
C GLN A 152 -10.01 23.15 -3.64
N SER A 153 -10.47 24.39 -3.85
CA SER A 153 -10.69 24.96 -5.19
C SER A 153 -9.49 25.71 -5.77
N LYS A 154 -8.64 26.29 -4.94
CA LYS A 154 -7.42 27.02 -5.38
C LYS A 154 -6.28 26.76 -4.40
N ILE A 155 -5.08 26.57 -4.94
CA ILE A 155 -3.84 26.50 -4.17
C ILE A 155 -3.28 27.92 -4.10
N ASP A 156 -3.54 28.61 -3.00
CA ASP A 156 -2.86 29.86 -2.66
C ASP A 156 -1.67 29.62 -1.71
N LYS A 157 -0.92 30.66 -1.38
CA LYS A 157 0.25 30.55 -0.51
C LYS A 157 -0.10 30.08 0.91
N GLU A 158 -1.26 30.44 1.43
CA GLU A 158 -1.70 30.01 2.77
C GLU A 158 -2.08 28.54 2.78
N VAL A 159 -2.82 28.10 1.78
CA VAL A 159 -3.17 26.68 1.58
C VAL A 159 -1.90 25.84 1.41
N LEU A 160 -0.94 26.31 0.61
CA LEU A 160 0.34 25.62 0.43
C LEU A 160 1.10 25.49 1.76
N LYS A 161 1.22 26.57 2.53
CA LYS A 161 1.89 26.56 3.85
C LYS A 161 1.19 25.62 4.83
N LYS A 162 -0.14 25.64 4.87
CA LYS A 162 -0.94 24.72 5.72
C LYS A 162 -0.78 23.27 5.31
N THR A 163 -0.77 23.00 4.01
CA THR A 163 -0.57 21.66 3.45
C THR A 163 0.83 21.14 3.79
N LEU A 164 1.88 21.93 3.57
CA LEU A 164 3.26 21.55 3.92
C LEU A 164 3.42 21.30 5.42
N LYS A 165 2.85 22.16 6.27
CA LYS A 165 2.84 21.93 7.72
C LYS A 165 2.13 20.61 8.05
N GLY A 166 0.97 20.35 7.44
CA GLY A 166 0.21 19.12 7.62
C GLY A 166 0.98 17.87 7.18
N ILE A 167 1.79 17.96 6.13
CA ILE A 167 2.67 16.86 5.67
C ILE A 167 3.76 16.59 6.70
N ILE A 168 4.48 17.61 7.15
CA ILE A 168 5.60 17.46 8.11
C ILE A 168 5.12 16.93 9.46
N THR A 169 3.93 17.35 9.90
CA THR A 169 3.34 16.90 11.18
C THR A 169 2.51 15.63 11.06
N ASN A 170 2.48 15.02 9.87
CA ASN A 170 1.74 13.78 9.66
C ASN A 170 2.40 12.62 10.43
N PRO A 171 1.67 11.86 11.25
CA PRO A 171 2.24 10.76 12.02
C PRO A 171 2.90 9.68 11.14
N ILE A 172 2.40 9.47 9.93
CA ILE A 172 2.99 8.56 8.95
C ILE A 172 4.40 9.01 8.55
N ILE A 173 4.55 10.30 8.23
CA ILE A 173 5.86 10.89 7.86
C ILE A 173 6.83 10.83 9.04
N ILE A 174 6.35 11.13 10.24
CA ILE A 174 7.16 11.04 11.45
C ILE A 174 7.66 9.61 11.67
N GLY A 175 6.78 8.60 11.54
CA GLY A 175 7.15 7.19 11.65
C GLY A 175 8.24 6.78 10.65
N ILE A 176 8.11 7.22 9.38
CA ILE A 176 9.10 6.96 8.33
C ILE A 176 10.45 7.62 8.66
N VAL A 177 10.44 8.91 9.01
CA VAL A 177 11.68 9.66 9.28
C VAL A 177 12.40 9.07 10.49
N VAL A 178 11.67 8.79 11.56
CA VAL A 178 12.27 8.19 12.78
C VAL A 178 12.81 6.79 12.49
N GLY A 179 12.10 5.96 11.71
CA GLY A 179 12.56 4.63 11.31
C GLY A 179 13.85 4.68 10.47
N LEU A 180 13.92 5.58 9.49
CA LEU A 180 15.12 5.78 8.66
C LEU A 180 16.30 6.29 9.48
N LEU A 181 16.08 7.23 10.39
CA LEU A 181 17.13 7.73 11.29
C LEU A 181 17.62 6.64 12.25
N TRP A 182 16.70 5.81 12.78
CA TRP A 182 17.03 4.70 13.65
C TRP A 182 17.97 3.71 12.97
N SER A 183 17.64 3.30 11.74
CA SER A 183 18.45 2.40 10.93
C SER A 183 19.79 3.06 10.52
N ALA A 184 19.79 4.32 10.08
CA ALA A 184 21.00 5.05 9.71
C ALA A 184 22.00 5.19 10.88
N CYS A 185 21.49 5.36 12.10
CA CYS A 185 22.28 5.38 13.34
C CYS A 185 22.67 3.98 13.83
N ARG A 186 22.26 2.91 13.13
CA ARG A 186 22.50 1.50 13.49
C ARG A 186 22.09 1.18 14.93
N LEU A 187 21.00 1.79 15.39
CA LEU A 187 20.49 1.57 16.74
C LEU A 187 19.85 0.18 16.85
N PRO A 188 20.10 -0.57 17.94
CA PRO A 188 19.50 -1.89 18.09
C PRO A 188 17.99 -1.79 18.21
N PHE A 189 17.27 -2.58 17.41
CA PHE A 189 15.82 -2.71 17.48
C PHE A 189 15.47 -4.15 17.87
N SER A 190 15.54 -4.44 19.17
CA SER A 190 15.39 -5.80 19.73
C SER A 190 14.78 -5.77 21.14
N GLY A 191 14.52 -6.94 21.68
CA GLY A 191 14.02 -7.12 23.04
C GLY A 191 12.57 -6.66 23.23
N ILE A 192 12.24 -6.22 24.45
CA ILE A 192 10.88 -5.83 24.86
C ILE A 192 10.34 -4.64 24.05
N PRO A 193 11.11 -3.53 23.86
CA PRO A 193 10.62 -2.38 23.10
C PRO A 193 10.23 -2.74 21.65
N ALA A 194 11.08 -3.51 20.96
CA ALA A 194 10.80 -3.93 19.60
C ALA A 194 9.55 -4.81 19.51
N LYS A 195 9.40 -5.80 20.40
CA LYS A 195 8.21 -6.65 20.47
C LYS A 195 6.94 -5.83 20.70
N THR A 196 7.00 -4.84 21.58
CA THR A 196 5.85 -3.96 21.89
C THR A 196 5.46 -3.13 20.66
N VAL A 197 6.43 -2.50 19.98
CA VAL A 197 6.19 -1.72 18.76
C VAL A 197 5.58 -2.60 17.66
N ILE A 198 6.14 -3.78 17.41
CA ILE A 198 5.64 -4.72 16.42
C ILE A 198 4.22 -5.18 16.76
N SER A 199 3.94 -5.50 18.05
CA SER A 199 2.61 -5.94 18.47
C SER A 199 1.55 -4.87 18.24
N ILE A 200 1.84 -3.61 18.58
CA ILE A 200 0.92 -2.49 18.32
C ILE A 200 0.79 -2.26 16.80
N GLY A 201 1.90 -2.28 16.06
CA GLY A 201 1.90 -2.14 14.61
C GLY A 201 1.02 -3.19 13.92
N ASN A 202 1.09 -4.44 14.35
CA ASN A 202 0.31 -5.55 13.80
C ASN A 202 -1.21 -5.37 13.95
N MET A 203 -1.68 -4.49 14.83
CA MET A 203 -3.10 -4.13 14.95
C MET A 203 -3.59 -3.28 13.76
N ALA A 204 -2.68 -2.64 13.01
CA ALA A 204 -3.05 -1.70 11.94
C ALA A 204 -3.96 -2.33 10.87
N THR A 205 -3.58 -3.47 10.34
CA THR A 205 -4.31 -4.14 9.25
C THR A 205 -5.65 -4.71 9.75
N PRO A 206 -5.73 -5.51 10.82
CA PRO A 206 -7.00 -6.04 11.32
C PRO A 206 -8.01 -4.95 11.66
N MET A 207 -7.58 -3.95 12.44
CA MET A 207 -8.47 -2.85 12.83
C MET A 207 -8.90 -2.00 11.63
N GLY A 208 -7.96 -1.71 10.70
CA GLY A 208 -8.27 -0.97 9.48
C GLY A 208 -9.28 -1.69 8.59
N LEU A 209 -9.17 -3.02 8.45
CA LEU A 209 -10.09 -3.85 7.68
C LEU A 209 -11.48 -3.92 8.32
N MET A 210 -11.57 -4.11 9.62
CA MET A 210 -12.86 -4.10 10.33
C MET A 210 -13.53 -2.72 10.24
N ALA A 211 -12.77 -1.61 10.43
CA ALA A 211 -13.29 -0.27 10.25
C ALA A 211 -13.76 -0.02 8.81
N MET A 212 -13.01 -0.50 7.81
CA MET A 212 -13.39 -0.41 6.40
C MET A 212 -14.68 -1.19 6.12
N GLY A 213 -14.80 -2.42 6.62
CA GLY A 213 -16.00 -3.24 6.48
C GLY A 213 -17.21 -2.59 7.15
N ALA A 214 -17.08 -2.10 8.38
CA ALA A 214 -18.16 -1.45 9.11
C ALA A 214 -18.68 -0.17 8.45
N THR A 215 -17.81 0.56 7.73
CA THR A 215 -18.19 1.80 7.02
C THR A 215 -18.45 1.60 5.53
N PHE A 216 -18.37 0.36 5.02
CA PHE A 216 -18.58 0.08 3.61
C PHE A 216 -20.03 0.29 3.20
N ASP A 217 -20.24 1.08 2.15
CA ASP A 217 -21.53 1.38 1.55
C ASP A 217 -21.54 0.91 0.09
N ILE A 218 -22.34 -0.13 -0.20
CA ILE A 218 -22.40 -0.75 -1.53
C ILE A 218 -22.97 0.19 -2.60
N HIS A 219 -23.90 1.08 -2.23
CA HIS A 219 -24.49 2.03 -3.17
C HIS A 219 -23.46 3.08 -3.60
N LYS A 220 -22.71 3.63 -2.64
CA LYS A 220 -21.60 4.56 -2.94
C LYS A 220 -20.48 3.86 -3.71
N ALA A 221 -20.17 2.60 -3.36
CA ALA A 221 -19.17 1.80 -4.07
C ALA A 221 -19.57 1.55 -5.53
N SER A 222 -20.84 1.25 -5.80
CA SER A 222 -21.37 1.06 -7.16
C SER A 222 -21.25 2.34 -7.98
N ALA A 223 -21.53 3.52 -7.41
CA ALA A 223 -21.37 4.80 -8.08
C ALA A 223 -19.90 5.09 -8.46
N LYS A 224 -18.94 4.54 -7.72
CA LYS A 224 -17.49 4.69 -7.95
C LYS A 224 -16.85 3.43 -8.59
N ALA A 225 -17.67 2.49 -9.10
CA ALA A 225 -17.17 1.21 -9.62
C ALA A 225 -16.20 1.39 -10.80
N LYS A 226 -16.53 2.25 -11.77
CA LYS A 226 -15.67 2.47 -12.95
C LYS A 226 -14.27 2.97 -12.56
N PRO A 227 -14.06 4.04 -11.80
CA PRO A 227 -12.72 4.44 -11.39
C PRO A 227 -12.03 3.40 -10.50
N SER A 228 -12.76 2.66 -9.65
CA SER A 228 -12.17 1.60 -8.81
C SER A 228 -11.65 0.42 -9.64
N ILE A 229 -12.39 0.01 -10.68
CA ILE A 229 -11.97 -1.05 -11.61
C ILE A 229 -10.73 -0.59 -12.39
N VAL A 230 -10.74 0.64 -12.92
CA VAL A 230 -9.57 1.17 -13.64
C VAL A 230 -8.33 1.19 -12.75
N ALA A 231 -8.46 1.68 -11.51
CA ALA A 231 -7.37 1.66 -10.53
C ALA A 231 -6.88 0.22 -10.26
N ALA A 232 -7.80 -0.74 -10.09
CA ALA A 232 -7.46 -2.14 -9.87
C ALA A 232 -6.76 -2.79 -11.08
N VAL A 233 -7.22 -2.53 -12.30
CA VAL A 233 -6.59 -3.04 -13.53
C VAL A 233 -5.21 -2.44 -13.72
N MET A 234 -5.04 -1.13 -13.52
CA MET A 234 -3.73 -0.48 -13.55
C MET A 234 -2.77 -1.14 -12.56
N LYS A 235 -3.26 -1.38 -11.34
CA LYS A 235 -2.47 -1.95 -10.24
C LYS A 235 -2.08 -3.41 -10.46
N LEU A 236 -3.00 -4.24 -10.89
CA LEU A 236 -2.78 -5.69 -10.96
C LEU A 236 -2.14 -6.14 -12.28
N VAL A 237 -2.38 -5.39 -13.36
CA VAL A 237 -1.97 -5.79 -14.71
C VAL A 237 -1.16 -4.68 -15.39
N GLY A 238 -1.67 -3.46 -15.42
CA GLY A 238 -1.12 -2.39 -16.26
C GLY A 238 0.34 -2.08 -15.97
N PHE A 239 0.68 -1.82 -14.72
CA PHE A 239 2.06 -1.49 -14.35
C PHE A 239 3.01 -2.68 -14.51
N ALA A 240 2.57 -3.90 -14.17
CA ALA A 240 3.37 -5.10 -14.37
C ALA A 240 3.65 -5.34 -15.86
N ALA A 241 2.63 -5.19 -16.72
CA ALA A 241 2.77 -5.38 -18.17
C ALA A 241 3.77 -4.41 -18.82
N VAL A 242 3.87 -3.19 -18.30
CA VAL A 242 4.80 -2.17 -18.82
C VAL A 242 6.20 -2.34 -18.25
N PHE A 243 6.32 -2.49 -16.95
CA PHE A 243 7.62 -2.37 -16.27
C PHE A 243 8.36 -3.70 -16.10
N LEU A 244 7.70 -4.87 -16.16
CA LEU A 244 8.42 -6.16 -16.14
C LEU A 244 9.29 -6.36 -17.39
N PRO A 245 8.81 -6.13 -18.63
CA PRO A 245 9.67 -6.21 -19.80
C PRO A 245 10.87 -5.26 -19.75
N ILE A 246 10.66 -4.04 -19.23
CA ILE A 246 11.74 -3.06 -19.03
C ILE A 246 12.76 -3.58 -18.02
N ALA A 247 12.30 -4.17 -16.91
CA ALA A 247 13.17 -4.75 -15.89
C ALA A 247 14.03 -5.89 -16.47
N VAL A 248 13.41 -6.78 -17.23
CA VAL A 248 14.11 -7.88 -17.92
C VAL A 248 15.15 -7.33 -18.91
N GLY A 249 14.78 -6.32 -19.69
CA GLY A 249 15.69 -5.64 -20.63
C GLY A 249 16.87 -4.94 -19.94
N LEU A 250 16.71 -4.52 -18.71
CA LEU A 250 17.80 -3.95 -17.88
C LEU A 250 18.67 -5.03 -17.20
N GLY A 251 18.34 -6.32 -17.39
CA GLY A 251 19.13 -7.44 -16.92
C GLY A 251 18.78 -7.94 -15.52
N PHE A 252 17.65 -7.51 -14.93
CA PHE A 252 17.14 -8.09 -13.69
C PHE A 252 16.63 -9.51 -13.93
N LYS A 253 16.83 -10.42 -12.96
CA LYS A 253 16.49 -11.86 -13.08
C LYS A 253 16.00 -12.43 -11.75
N ASN A 254 15.37 -13.61 -11.83
CA ASN A 254 14.99 -14.42 -10.67
C ASN A 254 14.29 -13.61 -9.55
N GLU A 255 14.88 -13.58 -8.36
CA GLU A 255 14.33 -12.91 -7.16
C GLU A 255 14.07 -11.42 -7.38
N GLU A 256 14.90 -10.73 -8.17
CA GLU A 256 14.71 -9.32 -8.50
C GLU A 256 13.42 -9.10 -9.29
N ILE A 257 13.16 -9.92 -10.31
CA ILE A 257 11.94 -9.83 -11.12
C ILE A 257 10.70 -10.17 -10.30
N VAL A 258 10.78 -11.18 -9.41
CA VAL A 258 9.66 -11.52 -8.53
C VAL A 258 9.39 -10.39 -7.53
N ALA A 259 10.43 -9.75 -6.98
CA ALA A 259 10.26 -8.60 -6.10
C ALA A 259 9.62 -7.41 -6.85
N ILE A 260 10.04 -7.12 -8.08
CA ILE A 260 9.42 -6.09 -8.95
C ILE A 260 7.97 -6.46 -9.26
N LEU A 261 7.67 -7.72 -9.59
CA LEU A 261 6.30 -8.17 -9.82
C LEU A 261 5.42 -7.91 -8.60
N VAL A 262 5.88 -8.24 -7.40
CA VAL A 262 5.13 -7.99 -6.16
C VAL A 262 4.96 -6.49 -5.91
N MET A 263 6.00 -5.69 -6.13
CA MET A 263 5.94 -4.24 -6.02
C MET A 263 4.86 -3.65 -6.94
N LEU A 264 4.75 -4.11 -8.16
CA LEU A 264 3.84 -3.59 -9.17
C LEU A 264 2.44 -4.20 -9.10
N GLY A 265 2.33 -5.52 -8.89
CA GLY A 265 1.11 -6.31 -9.10
C GLY A 265 0.44 -6.83 -7.82
N SER A 266 0.97 -6.56 -6.61
CA SER A 266 0.27 -6.98 -5.40
C SER A 266 -0.93 -6.07 -5.08
N ALA A 267 -1.83 -6.55 -4.21
CA ALA A 267 -3.03 -5.82 -3.82
C ALA A 267 -2.71 -4.42 -3.25
N THR A 268 -3.63 -3.50 -3.43
CA THR A 268 -3.58 -2.18 -2.78
C THR A 268 -3.65 -2.35 -1.27
N THR A 269 -2.78 -1.66 -0.56
CA THR A 269 -2.68 -1.77 0.91
C THR A 269 -3.88 -1.15 1.64
N VAL A 270 -4.30 -1.77 2.74
CA VAL A 270 -5.37 -1.27 3.63
C VAL A 270 -5.05 0.12 4.20
N SER A 271 -3.77 0.42 4.44
CA SER A 271 -3.35 1.74 4.90
C SER A 271 -3.76 2.86 3.94
N SER A 272 -4.00 2.58 2.66
CA SER A 272 -4.52 3.55 1.70
C SER A 272 -5.92 4.05 2.11
N TYR A 273 -6.81 3.14 2.54
CA TYR A 273 -8.12 3.50 3.03
C TYR A 273 -8.04 4.30 4.34
N VAL A 274 -7.23 3.81 5.29
CA VAL A 274 -7.06 4.50 6.59
C VAL A 274 -6.56 5.93 6.40
N MET A 275 -5.58 6.12 5.51
CA MET A 275 -5.03 7.45 5.20
C MET A 275 -6.08 8.33 4.51
N ALA A 276 -6.78 7.84 3.49
CA ALA A 276 -7.81 8.60 2.78
C ALA A 276 -8.87 9.13 3.75
N LYS A 277 -9.44 8.26 4.59
CA LYS A 277 -10.45 8.65 5.58
C LYS A 277 -9.95 9.72 6.55
N ASN A 278 -8.75 9.55 7.10
CA ASN A 278 -8.20 10.49 8.10
C ASN A 278 -7.70 11.81 7.50
N MET A 279 -7.46 11.84 6.19
CA MET A 279 -7.03 13.04 5.48
C MET A 279 -8.18 13.80 4.80
N GLY A 280 -9.43 13.41 5.09
CA GLY A 280 -10.64 14.14 4.69
C GLY A 280 -11.20 13.73 3.34
N HIS A 281 -10.89 12.53 2.88
CA HIS A 281 -11.52 11.90 1.72
C HIS A 281 -12.65 10.95 2.15
N GLU A 282 -13.52 10.60 1.21
CA GLU A 282 -14.62 9.64 1.50
C GLU A 282 -14.13 8.23 1.81
N GLY A 283 -13.02 7.81 1.21
CA GLY A 283 -12.46 6.47 1.35
C GLY A 283 -13.19 5.38 0.55
N VAL A 284 -14.28 5.70 -0.13
CA VAL A 284 -15.14 4.74 -0.84
C VAL A 284 -14.40 4.12 -2.03
N LEU A 285 -13.76 4.95 -2.87
CA LEU A 285 -12.99 4.46 -4.01
C LEU A 285 -11.82 3.59 -3.54
N THR A 286 -11.12 4.05 -2.52
CA THR A 286 -9.97 3.32 -1.97
C THR A 286 -10.41 1.99 -1.38
N ALA A 287 -11.50 1.94 -0.60
CA ALA A 287 -12.04 0.70 -0.06
C ALA A 287 -12.42 -0.29 -1.16
N SER A 288 -13.15 0.17 -2.18
CA SER A 288 -13.54 -0.65 -3.35
C SER A 288 -12.31 -1.19 -4.10
N THR A 289 -11.27 -0.35 -4.30
CA THR A 289 -10.04 -0.78 -4.96
C THR A 289 -9.26 -1.79 -4.11
N VAL A 290 -9.18 -1.60 -2.79
CA VAL A 290 -8.56 -2.59 -1.87
C VAL A 290 -9.28 -3.93 -1.98
N MET A 291 -10.62 -3.95 -1.96
CA MET A 291 -11.41 -5.18 -2.12
C MET A 291 -11.13 -5.88 -3.46
N LEU A 292 -11.26 -5.15 -4.57
CA LEU A 292 -11.04 -5.69 -5.90
C LEU A 292 -9.61 -6.22 -6.07
N THR A 293 -8.62 -5.43 -5.69
CA THR A 293 -7.23 -5.85 -5.84
C THR A 293 -6.86 -7.01 -4.91
N THR A 294 -7.41 -7.08 -3.71
CA THR A 294 -7.20 -8.22 -2.81
C THR A 294 -7.81 -9.49 -3.39
N MET A 295 -9.03 -9.40 -3.95
CA MET A 295 -9.73 -10.53 -4.57
C MET A 295 -8.97 -11.08 -5.78
N PHE A 296 -8.57 -10.20 -6.69
CA PHE A 296 -8.00 -10.63 -7.97
C PHE A 296 -6.48 -10.80 -7.95
N SER A 297 -5.76 -10.24 -6.99
CA SER A 297 -4.29 -10.32 -7.00
C SER A 297 -3.72 -11.72 -6.78
N ALA A 298 -4.49 -12.66 -6.20
CA ALA A 298 -4.06 -14.07 -6.13
C ALA A 298 -3.93 -14.67 -7.53
N PHE A 299 -4.93 -14.41 -8.38
CA PHE A 299 -4.96 -14.91 -9.75
C PHE A 299 -3.95 -14.18 -10.65
N THR A 300 -3.88 -12.85 -10.54
CA THR A 300 -2.98 -12.05 -11.38
C THR A 300 -1.51 -12.29 -11.05
N LEU A 301 -1.12 -12.36 -9.77
CA LEU A 301 0.26 -12.68 -9.40
C LEU A 301 0.66 -14.08 -9.83
N THR A 302 -0.23 -15.07 -9.65
CA THR A 302 0.02 -16.43 -10.11
C THR A 302 0.13 -16.49 -11.63
N GLY A 303 -0.74 -15.77 -12.35
CA GLY A 303 -0.68 -15.67 -13.80
C GLY A 303 0.61 -15.03 -14.31
N TRP A 304 1.03 -13.92 -13.72
CA TRP A 304 2.30 -13.27 -14.03
C TRP A 304 3.50 -14.19 -13.75
N LEU A 305 3.52 -14.86 -12.60
CA LEU A 305 4.59 -15.79 -12.26
C LEU A 305 4.64 -16.98 -13.26
N TYR A 306 3.48 -17.48 -13.67
CA TYR A 306 3.39 -18.52 -14.69
C TYR A 306 4.00 -18.06 -16.02
N ILE A 307 3.65 -16.85 -16.47
CA ILE A 307 4.20 -16.26 -17.70
C ILE A 307 5.73 -16.12 -17.58
N LEU A 308 6.23 -15.57 -16.49
CA LEU A 308 7.67 -15.37 -16.27
C LEU A 308 8.45 -16.70 -16.25
N LYS A 309 7.89 -17.75 -15.62
CA LYS A 309 8.47 -19.10 -15.63
C LYS A 309 8.47 -19.73 -17.01
N THR A 310 7.37 -19.58 -17.76
CA THR A 310 7.28 -20.14 -19.13
C THR A 310 8.28 -19.46 -20.08
N LEU A 311 8.59 -18.19 -19.84
CA LEU A 311 9.60 -17.44 -20.59
C LEU A 311 11.04 -17.71 -20.12
N GLY A 312 11.25 -18.52 -19.06
CA GLY A 312 12.57 -18.83 -18.52
C GLY A 312 13.25 -17.62 -17.86
N ILE A 313 12.46 -16.66 -17.35
CA ILE A 313 12.96 -15.44 -16.72
C ILE A 313 13.15 -15.65 -15.20
N VAL A 314 12.33 -16.55 -14.62
CA VAL A 314 12.28 -16.90 -13.18
C VAL A 314 12.22 -18.40 -13.01
#